data_f27570728df7c6199262b48d8fa11e1d
#
_entry.id   f27570728df7c6199262b48d8fa11e1d
#
_cell.length_a   1.000
_cell.length_b   1.000
_cell.length_c   1.000
_cell.angle_alpha   90.00
_cell.angle_beta   90.00
_cell.angle_gamma   90.00
#
_symmetry.space_group_name_H-M   'P 1'
#
loop_
_entity.id
_entity.type
_entity.pdbx_description
1 polymer ?
#
loop_
_entity_poly.entity_id
_entity_poly.type
_entity_poly.pdbx_seq_one_letter_code
_entity_poly.pdbx_strand_id
1 'polypeptide(L)'
;MLLSLSAALGYLIASLGDDDGLSKRERLRKWLKFWLGNKVLFRIGIIIMVIALVMSRSRMGNTAFFVSMTITAAMGLWYFKPRQKSYIALFVSMLVIDIMIVSSVFGLNEVKERLEQTDLTHESRDEVVTDALPLLTKYSLIGTGGGTFYTVYPQYQSESIQHFYDHAHNEYLQFGIEFGVIGALLMGVFVLFCGINAFNAFRQRHHPLPRGAAFACFMAIFGMAMHTSVDFPLQAPANTAIFITLLALGAMSNRIRVRQSTKRNHTP
;
A
#
# COMPACT_ATOMS: atom_id res chain seq x y z
N MET A 1 0.80 -6.00 6.75
CA MET A 1 -0.52 -5.38 7.01
C MET A 1 -0.93 -4.40 5.92
N LEU A 2 -0.17 -3.35 5.61
CA LEU A 2 -0.50 -2.36 4.55
C LEU A 2 -0.87 -3.02 3.22
N LEU A 3 -0.04 -3.93 2.70
CA LEU A 3 -0.27 -4.63 1.44
C LEU A 3 -1.52 -5.51 1.45
N SER A 4 -1.77 -6.21 2.56
CA SER A 4 -2.98 -7.02 2.72
C SER A 4 -4.24 -6.15 2.74
N LEU A 5 -4.17 -4.98 3.37
CA LEU A 5 -5.24 -3.98 3.34
C LEU A 5 -5.45 -3.40 1.94
N SER A 6 -4.37 -3.13 1.20
CA SER A 6 -4.47 -2.69 -0.21
C SER A 6 -5.21 -3.72 -1.07
N ALA A 7 -4.87 -5.01 -0.92
CA ALA A 7 -5.56 -6.11 -1.59
C ALA A 7 -7.04 -6.19 -1.19
N ALA A 8 -7.32 -6.10 0.11
CA ALA A 8 -8.66 -6.20 0.65
C ALA A 8 -9.58 -5.07 0.18
N LEU A 9 -9.07 -3.83 0.16
CA LEU A 9 -9.81 -2.67 -0.33
C LEU A 9 -10.04 -2.75 -1.84
N GLY A 10 -9.04 -3.17 -2.61
CA GLY A 10 -9.20 -3.42 -4.03
C GLY A 10 -10.27 -4.48 -4.31
N TYR A 11 -10.32 -5.56 -3.51
CA TYR A 11 -11.36 -6.57 -3.61
C TYR A 11 -12.76 -6.03 -3.25
N LEU A 12 -12.85 -5.18 -2.21
CA LEU A 12 -14.12 -4.51 -1.89
C LEU A 12 -14.62 -3.69 -3.08
N ILE A 13 -13.77 -2.88 -3.70
CA ILE A 13 -14.11 -2.09 -4.87
C ILE A 13 -14.52 -3.00 -6.04
N ALA A 14 -13.78 -4.09 -6.29
CA ALA A 14 -14.11 -5.07 -7.31
C ALA A 14 -15.46 -5.76 -7.07
N SER A 15 -15.90 -5.83 -5.82
CA SER A 15 -17.16 -6.46 -5.41
C SER A 15 -18.36 -5.52 -5.36
N LEU A 16 -18.14 -4.21 -5.53
CA LEU A 16 -19.22 -3.23 -5.66
C LEU A 16 -19.79 -3.35 -7.08
N GLY A 17 -21.03 -3.83 -7.19
CA GLY A 17 -21.73 -3.87 -8.48
C GLY A 17 -22.30 -2.50 -8.86
N ASP A 18 -22.61 -2.32 -10.13
CA ASP A 18 -23.33 -1.14 -10.60
C ASP A 18 -24.71 -1.04 -9.95
N ASP A 19 -24.99 0.13 -9.37
CA ASP A 19 -26.28 0.46 -8.75
C ASP A 19 -27.21 1.25 -9.70
N ASP A 20 -26.80 1.39 -10.96
CA ASP A 20 -27.55 2.14 -11.94
C ASP A 20 -28.86 1.39 -12.29
N GLY A 21 -29.99 2.07 -12.03
CA GLY A 21 -31.32 1.56 -12.37
C GLY A 21 -32.06 0.78 -11.27
N LEU A 22 -31.48 0.61 -10.07
CA LEU A 22 -32.15 -0.09 -8.98
C LEU A 22 -33.22 0.78 -8.29
N SER A 23 -34.39 0.20 -8.03
CA SER A 23 -35.46 0.82 -7.23
C SER A 23 -35.00 1.00 -5.77
N LYS A 24 -35.70 1.89 -5.01
CA LYS A 24 -35.41 2.11 -3.57
C LYS A 24 -35.44 0.81 -2.77
N ARG A 25 -36.37 -0.10 -3.07
CA ARG A 25 -36.52 -1.41 -2.42
C ARG A 25 -35.35 -2.35 -2.73
N GLU A 26 -34.89 -2.38 -3.96
CA GLU A 26 -33.74 -3.19 -4.38
C GLU A 26 -32.44 -2.65 -3.79
N ARG A 27 -32.28 -1.32 -3.67
CA ARG A 27 -31.15 -0.69 -2.97
C ARG A 27 -31.13 -1.08 -1.49
N LEU A 28 -32.27 -1.03 -0.81
CA LEU A 28 -32.37 -1.46 0.60
C LEU A 28 -32.05 -2.95 0.76
N ARG A 29 -32.58 -3.81 -0.13
CA ARG A 29 -32.30 -5.24 -0.15
C ARG A 29 -30.83 -5.55 -0.42
N LYS A 30 -30.20 -4.79 -1.32
CA LYS A 30 -28.76 -4.90 -1.63
C LYS A 30 -27.92 -4.39 -0.45
N TRP A 31 -28.35 -3.31 0.21
CA TRP A 31 -27.74 -2.79 1.41
C TRP A 31 -27.82 -3.78 2.58
N LEU A 32 -28.99 -4.38 2.84
CA LEU A 32 -29.15 -5.43 3.84
C LEU A 32 -28.31 -6.67 3.50
N LYS A 33 -28.30 -7.13 2.25
CA LYS A 33 -27.42 -8.22 1.81
C LYS A 33 -25.92 -7.86 1.91
N PHE A 34 -25.60 -6.60 1.75
CA PHE A 34 -24.24 -6.11 1.95
C PHE A 34 -23.82 -6.25 3.43
N TRP A 35 -24.69 -5.93 4.38
CA TRP A 35 -24.39 -5.98 5.82
C TRP A 35 -24.58 -7.38 6.45
N LEU A 36 -25.48 -8.20 5.94
CA LEU A 36 -25.86 -9.50 6.50
C LEU A 36 -25.38 -10.70 5.69
N GLY A 37 -24.74 -10.48 4.54
CA GLY A 37 -24.29 -11.56 3.66
C GLY A 37 -22.93 -12.16 4.06
N ASN A 38 -22.51 -13.24 3.39
CA ASN A 38 -21.22 -13.95 3.62
C ASN A 38 -19.96 -13.05 3.55
N LYS A 39 -20.10 -11.80 3.11
CA LYS A 39 -19.01 -10.82 3.08
C LYS A 39 -18.77 -10.10 4.41
N VAL A 40 -19.59 -10.33 5.44
CA VAL A 40 -19.43 -9.75 6.79
C VAL A 40 -18.10 -10.18 7.40
N LEU A 41 -17.77 -11.46 7.33
CA LEU A 41 -16.48 -11.98 7.84
C LEU A 41 -15.28 -11.30 7.18
N PHE A 42 -15.37 -11.04 5.89
CA PHE A 42 -14.32 -10.33 5.16
C PHE A 42 -14.14 -8.88 5.65
N ARG A 43 -15.23 -8.18 5.97
CA ARG A 43 -15.18 -6.82 6.52
C ARG A 43 -14.67 -6.78 7.94
N ILE A 44 -15.10 -7.75 8.77
CA ILE A 44 -14.55 -7.93 10.12
C ILE A 44 -13.04 -8.16 10.00
N GLY A 45 -12.59 -8.96 9.04
CA GLY A 45 -11.17 -9.18 8.77
C GLY A 45 -10.43 -7.87 8.42
N ILE A 46 -11.03 -6.98 7.63
CA ILE A 46 -10.44 -5.66 7.33
C ILE A 46 -10.34 -4.81 8.61
N ILE A 47 -11.41 -4.76 9.41
CA ILE A 47 -11.41 -4.00 10.67
C ILE A 47 -10.32 -4.53 11.60
N ILE A 48 -10.21 -5.85 11.75
CA ILE A 48 -9.15 -6.47 12.57
C ILE A 48 -7.77 -6.11 12.02
N MET A 49 -7.56 -6.13 10.70
CA MET A 49 -6.28 -5.74 10.09
C MET A 49 -5.95 -4.26 10.32
N VAL A 50 -6.94 -3.35 10.27
CA VAL A 50 -6.73 -1.92 10.57
C VAL A 50 -6.37 -1.75 12.04
N ILE A 51 -7.11 -2.37 12.95
CA ILE A 51 -6.80 -2.34 14.39
C ILE A 51 -5.38 -2.88 14.64
N ALA A 52 -5.02 -4.01 14.05
CA ALA A 52 -3.70 -4.59 14.19
C ALA A 52 -2.59 -3.71 13.60
N LEU A 53 -2.86 -3.00 12.49
CA LEU A 53 -1.92 -2.02 11.92
C LEU A 53 -1.69 -0.86 12.90
N VAL A 54 -2.74 -0.29 13.44
CA VAL A 54 -2.64 0.81 14.42
C VAL A 54 -1.94 0.33 15.69
N MET A 55 -2.31 -0.84 16.21
CA MET A 55 -1.70 -1.44 17.40
C MET A 55 -0.24 -1.86 17.20
N SER A 56 0.22 -2.04 15.97
CA SER A 56 1.64 -2.29 15.69
C SER A 56 2.55 -1.13 16.08
N ARG A 57 1.96 0.05 16.34
CA ARG A 57 2.66 1.28 16.73
C ARG A 57 3.72 1.74 15.70
N SER A 58 3.69 1.18 14.49
CA SER A 58 4.56 1.62 13.39
C SER A 58 4.07 2.98 12.87
N ARG A 59 4.79 4.05 13.20
CA ARG A 59 4.44 5.42 12.77
C ARG A 59 4.36 5.49 11.25
N MET A 60 5.42 5.02 10.56
CA MET A 60 5.48 5.07 9.11
C MET A 60 4.49 4.10 8.47
N GLY A 61 4.30 2.90 9.01
CA GLY A 61 3.31 1.95 8.52
C GLY A 61 1.90 2.53 8.52
N ASN A 62 1.51 3.21 9.60
CA ASN A 62 0.22 3.89 9.72
C ASN A 62 0.13 5.07 8.74
N THR A 63 1.13 5.96 8.73
CA THR A 63 1.15 7.13 7.83
C THR A 63 1.09 6.70 6.37
N ALA A 64 1.90 5.71 5.97
CA ALA A 64 1.91 5.18 4.61
C ALA A 64 0.55 4.59 4.20
N PHE A 65 -0.12 3.89 5.12
CA PHE A 65 -1.46 3.36 4.88
C PHE A 65 -2.48 4.47 4.63
N PHE A 66 -2.60 5.43 5.55
CA PHE A 66 -3.59 6.51 5.45
C PHE A 66 -3.35 7.41 4.25
N VAL A 67 -2.11 7.81 4.01
CA VAL A 67 -1.77 8.68 2.89
C VAL A 67 -1.99 7.96 1.56
N SER A 68 -1.52 6.71 1.41
CA SER A 68 -1.74 5.95 0.17
C SER A 68 -3.22 5.69 -0.10
N MET A 69 -4.00 5.38 0.93
CA MET A 69 -5.45 5.22 0.82
C MET A 69 -6.11 6.52 0.39
N THR A 70 -5.78 7.65 1.03
CA THR A 70 -6.35 8.98 0.71
C THR A 70 -6.02 9.39 -0.72
N ILE A 71 -4.76 9.26 -1.15
CA ILE A 71 -4.35 9.59 -2.52
C ILE A 71 -5.08 8.72 -3.53
N THR A 72 -5.12 7.40 -3.30
CA THR A 72 -5.76 6.48 -4.24
C THR A 72 -7.28 6.65 -4.26
N ALA A 73 -7.89 6.97 -3.11
CA ALA A 73 -9.32 7.30 -3.01
C ALA A 73 -9.64 8.61 -3.75
N ALA A 74 -8.83 9.65 -3.58
CA ALA A 74 -9.00 10.91 -4.29
C ALA A 74 -8.89 10.72 -5.81
N MET A 75 -7.92 9.93 -6.27
CA MET A 75 -7.82 9.52 -7.68
C MET A 75 -9.09 8.78 -8.13
N GLY A 76 -9.61 7.88 -7.31
CA GLY A 76 -10.86 7.16 -7.58
C GLY A 76 -12.05 8.09 -7.74
N LEU A 77 -12.20 9.06 -6.85
CA LEU A 77 -13.28 10.03 -6.93
C LEU A 77 -13.16 10.94 -8.15
N TRP A 78 -11.94 11.25 -8.59
CA TRP A 78 -11.69 12.06 -9.79
C TRP A 78 -12.05 11.33 -11.09
N TYR A 79 -11.67 10.05 -11.21
CA TYR A 79 -11.84 9.29 -12.45
C TYR A 79 -13.13 8.45 -12.49
N PHE A 80 -13.72 8.11 -11.34
CA PHE A 80 -15.01 7.42 -11.31
C PHE A 80 -16.13 8.45 -11.45
N LYS A 81 -17.09 8.16 -12.31
CA LYS A 81 -18.26 9.04 -12.48
C LYS A 81 -18.90 9.31 -11.11
N PRO A 82 -19.25 10.59 -10.77
CA PRO A 82 -19.74 10.99 -9.44
C PRO A 82 -21.04 10.30 -8.98
N ARG A 83 -21.58 9.40 -9.78
CA ARG A 83 -22.86 8.74 -9.55
C ARG A 83 -22.82 7.56 -8.57
N GLN A 84 -21.64 7.08 -8.20
CA GLN A 84 -21.54 5.95 -7.27
C GLN A 84 -21.29 6.44 -5.84
N LYS A 85 -22.36 6.89 -5.17
CA LYS A 85 -22.36 7.27 -3.75
C LYS A 85 -21.77 6.19 -2.83
N SER A 86 -21.81 4.92 -3.26
CA SER A 86 -21.27 3.78 -2.52
C SER A 86 -19.74 3.84 -2.36
N TYR A 87 -18.99 4.36 -3.34
CA TYR A 87 -17.54 4.53 -3.20
C TYR A 87 -17.21 5.64 -2.22
N ILE A 88 -17.92 6.78 -2.33
CA ILE A 88 -17.73 7.90 -1.40
C ILE A 88 -18.03 7.46 0.03
N ALA A 89 -19.16 6.78 0.25
CA ALA A 89 -19.53 6.28 1.56
C ALA A 89 -18.50 5.30 2.13
N LEU A 90 -17.94 4.41 1.29
CA LEU A 90 -16.90 3.47 1.69
C LEU A 90 -15.64 4.21 2.13
N PHE A 91 -15.14 5.16 1.35
CA PHE A 91 -13.93 5.90 1.66
C PHE A 91 -14.11 6.82 2.87
N VAL A 92 -15.24 7.54 2.95
CA VAL A 92 -15.53 8.40 4.11
C VAL A 92 -15.67 7.58 5.38
N SER A 93 -16.37 6.43 5.33
CA SER A 93 -16.50 5.57 6.51
C SER A 93 -15.16 5.01 6.98
N MET A 94 -14.27 4.61 6.06
CA MET A 94 -12.93 4.17 6.41
C MET A 94 -12.12 5.29 7.03
N LEU A 95 -12.11 6.48 6.41
CA LEU A 95 -11.37 7.63 6.93
C LEU A 95 -11.85 8.03 8.34
N VAL A 96 -13.17 8.00 8.58
CA VAL A 96 -13.74 8.28 9.91
C VAL A 96 -13.33 7.23 10.93
N ILE A 97 -13.41 5.95 10.58
CA ILE A 97 -12.97 4.85 11.45
C ILE A 97 -11.48 5.00 11.78
N ASP A 98 -10.68 5.30 10.78
CA ASP A 98 -9.24 5.49 10.93
C ASP A 98 -8.91 6.67 11.87
N ILE A 99 -9.57 7.83 11.68
CA ILE A 99 -9.40 8.98 12.56
C ILE A 99 -9.84 8.64 13.99
N MET A 100 -10.95 7.92 14.17
CA MET A 100 -11.42 7.49 15.48
C MET A 100 -10.43 6.56 16.17
N ILE A 101 -9.88 5.58 15.43
CA ILE A 101 -8.90 4.64 15.99
C ILE A 101 -7.60 5.36 16.34
N VAL A 102 -7.09 6.20 15.46
CA VAL A 102 -5.88 7.00 15.73
C VAL A 102 -6.09 7.89 16.96
N SER A 103 -7.22 8.59 17.05
CA SER A 103 -7.53 9.48 18.18
C SER A 103 -7.68 8.73 19.51
N SER A 104 -8.20 7.49 19.48
CA SER A 104 -8.39 6.69 20.70
C SER A 104 -7.12 6.00 21.20
N VAL A 105 -6.19 5.69 20.29
CA VAL A 105 -4.94 4.96 20.60
C VAL A 105 -3.80 5.93 20.89
N PHE A 106 -3.77 7.07 20.20
CA PHE A 106 -2.76 8.12 20.41
C PHE A 106 -3.38 9.29 21.17
N GLY A 107 -3.64 9.11 22.47
CA GLY A 107 -3.96 10.25 23.35
C GLY A 107 -2.86 11.30 23.26
N LEU A 108 -3.23 12.59 23.19
CA LEU A 108 -2.31 13.72 22.99
C LEU A 108 -1.09 13.72 23.95
N ASN A 109 -1.24 13.16 25.15
CA ASN A 109 -0.15 13.10 26.15
C ASN A 109 0.90 12.03 25.82
N GLU A 110 0.51 10.87 25.31
CA GLU A 110 1.46 9.82 24.89
C GLU A 110 2.27 10.21 23.63
N VAL A 111 1.69 11.03 22.75
CA VAL A 111 2.42 11.58 21.58
C VAL A 111 3.52 12.52 22.03
N LYS A 112 3.28 13.32 23.06
CA LYS A 112 4.24 14.28 23.60
C LYS A 112 5.42 13.60 24.30
N GLU A 113 5.15 12.63 25.19
CA GLU A 113 6.20 11.84 25.86
C GLU A 113 7.08 11.04 24.88
N ARG A 114 6.48 10.55 23.79
CA ARG A 114 7.22 9.79 22.79
C ARG A 114 8.03 10.65 21.82
N LEU A 115 7.63 11.89 21.58
CA LEU A 115 8.46 12.84 20.84
C LEU A 115 9.74 13.16 21.62
N GLU A 116 9.66 13.25 22.95
CA GLU A 116 10.80 13.50 23.82
C GLU A 116 11.74 12.27 23.95
N GLN A 117 11.21 11.04 23.87
CA GLN A 117 12.01 9.79 23.94
C GLN A 117 12.56 9.34 22.57
N THR A 118 12.18 9.98 21.48
CA THR A 118 12.50 9.52 20.12
C THR A 118 13.89 9.96 19.65
N ASP A 119 14.50 10.93 20.29
CA ASP A 119 15.78 11.52 19.84
C ASP A 119 16.91 10.48 19.71
N LEU A 120 17.10 9.60 20.67
CA LEU A 120 18.24 8.67 20.69
C LEU A 120 18.17 7.55 19.64
N THR A 121 16.98 7.06 19.30
CA THR A 121 16.83 5.98 18.29
C THR A 121 16.74 6.48 16.85
N HIS A 122 16.38 7.75 16.66
CA HIS A 122 16.41 8.38 15.34
C HIS A 122 17.84 8.74 14.93
N GLU A 123 18.63 9.24 15.86
CA GLU A 123 20.01 9.65 15.63
C GLU A 123 20.85 8.49 15.08
N SER A 124 20.72 7.28 15.65
CA SER A 124 21.47 6.12 15.17
C SER A 124 21.05 5.61 13.76
N ARG A 125 19.79 5.77 13.35
CA ARG A 125 19.35 5.38 11.99
C ARG A 125 19.84 6.36 10.93
N ASP A 126 19.84 7.65 11.25
CA ASP A 126 20.34 8.69 10.35
C ASP A 126 21.86 8.56 10.18
N GLU A 127 22.58 8.17 11.23
CA GLU A 127 24.01 7.83 11.17
C GLU A 127 24.27 6.64 10.26
N VAL A 128 23.49 5.54 10.36
CA VAL A 128 23.60 4.36 9.46
C VAL A 128 23.43 4.76 8.01
N VAL A 129 22.45 5.61 7.70
CA VAL A 129 22.23 6.11 6.34
C VAL A 129 23.42 6.92 5.86
N THR A 130 23.96 7.80 6.72
CA THR A 130 25.12 8.65 6.41
C THR A 130 26.38 7.82 6.17
N ASP A 131 26.66 6.86 7.04
CA ASP A 131 27.81 5.95 6.95
C ASP A 131 27.74 5.03 5.72
N ALA A 132 26.52 4.70 5.25
CA ALA A 132 26.34 3.85 4.10
C ALA A 132 26.44 4.58 2.74
N LEU A 133 26.35 5.92 2.71
CA LEU A 133 26.46 6.71 1.46
C LEU A 133 27.75 6.46 0.66
N PRO A 134 28.95 6.31 1.27
CA PRO A 134 30.16 5.99 0.51
C PRO A 134 30.08 4.66 -0.25
N LEU A 135 29.33 3.68 0.25
CA LEU A 135 29.10 2.40 -0.43
C LEU A 135 28.36 2.59 -1.75
N LEU A 136 27.37 3.49 -1.79
CA LEU A 136 26.61 3.80 -3.00
C LEU A 136 27.53 4.34 -4.12
N THR A 137 28.51 5.17 -3.76
CA THR A 137 29.44 5.74 -4.76
C THR A 137 30.48 4.71 -5.20
N LYS A 138 31.00 3.90 -4.26
CA LYS A 138 32.02 2.88 -4.53
C LYS A 138 31.50 1.75 -5.42
N TYR A 139 30.25 1.32 -5.22
CA TYR A 139 29.62 0.21 -5.94
C TYR A 139 28.47 0.66 -6.86
N SER A 140 28.58 1.85 -7.42
CA SER A 140 27.49 2.59 -8.05
C SER A 140 26.80 1.85 -9.21
N LEU A 141 27.50 1.08 -10.03
CA LEU A 141 26.92 0.51 -11.27
C LEU A 141 26.12 -0.79 -11.01
N ILE A 142 26.74 -1.80 -10.43
CA ILE A 142 26.18 -3.15 -10.27
C ILE A 142 25.96 -3.53 -8.82
N GLY A 143 26.37 -2.68 -7.89
CA GLY A 143 26.22 -2.91 -6.46
C GLY A 143 27.17 -3.98 -5.90
N THR A 144 26.92 -4.35 -4.64
CA THR A 144 27.70 -5.33 -3.89
C THR A 144 27.14 -6.76 -3.99
N GLY A 145 25.92 -6.89 -4.50
CA GLY A 145 25.13 -8.13 -4.54
C GLY A 145 23.95 -8.10 -3.59
N GLY A 146 22.85 -8.75 -3.98
CA GLY A 146 21.62 -8.78 -3.17
C GLY A 146 21.85 -9.46 -1.82
N GLY A 147 21.37 -8.82 -0.73
CA GLY A 147 21.50 -9.32 0.63
C GLY A 147 22.92 -9.23 1.21
N THR A 148 23.78 -8.36 0.68
CA THR A 148 25.16 -8.21 1.17
C THR A 148 25.37 -7.00 2.08
N PHE A 149 24.35 -6.20 2.32
CA PHE A 149 24.46 -4.99 3.12
C PHE A 149 25.11 -5.28 4.49
N TYR A 150 24.60 -6.27 5.24
CA TYR A 150 25.09 -6.62 6.56
C TYR A 150 26.55 -7.10 6.57
N THR A 151 27.09 -7.53 5.42
CA THR A 151 28.50 -7.97 5.30
C THR A 151 29.42 -6.81 4.98
N VAL A 152 28.94 -5.86 4.17
CA VAL A 152 29.79 -4.77 3.66
C VAL A 152 29.73 -3.54 4.55
N TYR A 153 28.57 -3.24 5.12
CA TYR A 153 28.34 -2.04 5.96
C TYR A 153 29.25 -1.94 7.20
N PRO A 154 29.54 -3.03 7.94
CA PRO A 154 30.38 -2.92 9.16
C PRO A 154 31.78 -2.31 8.93
N GLN A 155 32.30 -2.34 7.69
CA GLN A 155 33.59 -1.70 7.35
C GLN A 155 33.51 -0.18 7.27
N TYR A 156 32.30 0.38 7.24
CA TYR A 156 32.01 1.81 7.07
C TYR A 156 31.29 2.38 8.29
N GLN A 157 30.91 1.50 9.22
CA GLN A 157 30.19 1.86 10.43
C GLN A 157 31.09 2.74 11.32
N SER A 158 30.61 3.88 11.74
CA SER A 158 31.31 4.75 12.67
C SER A 158 31.40 4.14 14.07
N GLU A 159 32.45 4.50 14.81
CA GLU A 159 32.68 4.01 16.18
C GLU A 159 31.59 4.42 17.18
N SER A 160 30.80 5.44 16.86
CA SER A 160 29.63 5.89 17.64
C SER A 160 28.51 4.85 17.64
N ILE A 161 28.39 4.03 16.59
CA ILE A 161 27.35 3.02 16.44
C ILE A 161 27.80 1.69 17.03
N GLN A 162 27.29 1.37 18.22
CA GLN A 162 27.64 0.12 18.93
C GLN A 162 26.80 -1.09 18.54
N HIS A 163 25.70 -0.88 17.82
CA HIS A 163 24.78 -1.94 17.44
C HIS A 163 25.08 -2.48 16.04
N PHE A 164 24.83 -3.77 15.85
CA PHE A 164 24.89 -4.38 14.52
C PHE A 164 23.64 -4.03 13.73
N TYR A 165 23.83 -3.56 12.51
CA TYR A 165 22.75 -3.25 11.57
C TYR A 165 22.81 -4.18 10.37
N ASP A 166 21.78 -5.01 10.21
CA ASP A 166 21.58 -5.89 9.07
C ASP A 166 20.90 -5.20 7.88
N HIS A 167 20.26 -4.06 8.13
CA HIS A 167 19.56 -3.26 7.11
C HIS A 167 19.83 -1.76 7.28
N ALA A 168 19.80 -1.04 6.13
CA ALA A 168 20.02 0.41 6.12
C ALA A 168 18.86 1.25 6.69
N HIS A 169 17.73 0.64 7.05
CA HIS A 169 16.46 1.32 7.37
C HIS A 169 16.00 2.33 6.31
N ASN A 170 16.50 2.20 5.09
CA ASN A 170 16.12 2.91 3.90
C ASN A 170 16.37 1.98 2.70
N GLU A 171 15.31 1.38 2.15
CA GLU A 171 15.44 0.41 1.07
C GLU A 171 15.92 1.02 -0.24
N TYR A 172 15.67 2.30 -0.50
CA TYR A 172 16.20 2.96 -1.69
C TYR A 172 17.73 2.98 -1.65
N LEU A 173 18.30 3.33 -0.48
CA LEU A 173 19.74 3.31 -0.27
C LEU A 173 20.28 1.89 -0.33
N GLN A 174 19.64 0.96 0.38
CA GLN A 174 20.06 -0.44 0.42
C GLN A 174 20.03 -1.09 -0.95
N PHE A 175 18.95 -0.94 -1.72
CA PHE A 175 18.87 -1.45 -3.09
C PHE A 175 19.88 -0.79 -4.03
N GLY A 176 20.15 0.51 -3.84
CA GLY A 176 21.20 1.21 -4.56
C GLY A 176 22.59 0.64 -4.29
N ILE A 177 22.90 0.27 -3.03
CA ILE A 177 24.15 -0.35 -2.62
C ILE A 177 24.24 -1.79 -3.14
N GLU A 178 23.19 -2.58 -2.96
CA GLU A 178 23.19 -4.02 -3.26
C GLU A 178 23.08 -4.32 -4.77
N PHE A 179 22.26 -3.58 -5.50
CA PHE A 179 21.99 -3.84 -6.92
C PHE A 179 22.57 -2.76 -7.86
N GLY A 180 23.15 -1.71 -7.29
CA GLY A 180 23.64 -0.55 -8.04
C GLY A 180 22.53 0.21 -8.77
N VAL A 181 22.93 1.23 -9.52
CA VAL A 181 22.00 2.08 -10.30
C VAL A 181 21.26 1.25 -11.34
N ILE A 182 21.93 0.29 -11.99
CA ILE A 182 21.31 -0.53 -13.04
C ILE A 182 20.16 -1.36 -12.46
N GLY A 183 20.39 -2.09 -11.37
CA GLY A 183 19.36 -2.91 -10.74
C GLY A 183 18.23 -2.07 -10.14
N ALA A 184 18.56 -0.98 -9.46
CA ALA A 184 17.57 -0.06 -8.90
C ALA A 184 16.69 0.56 -9.99
N LEU A 185 17.26 0.97 -11.13
CA LEU A 185 16.49 1.48 -12.27
C LEU A 185 15.59 0.42 -12.89
N LEU A 186 16.05 -0.82 -13.06
CA LEU A 186 15.23 -1.90 -13.59
C LEU A 186 14.01 -2.18 -12.68
N MET A 187 14.21 -2.22 -11.36
CA MET A 187 13.12 -2.36 -10.40
C MET A 187 12.16 -1.17 -10.47
N GLY A 188 12.67 0.05 -10.52
CA GLY A 188 11.87 1.26 -10.65
C GLY A 188 11.04 1.30 -11.93
N VAL A 189 11.65 0.96 -13.09
CA VAL A 189 10.97 0.86 -14.38
C VAL A 189 9.87 -0.20 -14.35
N PHE A 190 10.11 -1.34 -13.71
CA PHE A 190 9.10 -2.39 -13.56
C PHE A 190 7.90 -1.91 -12.72
N VAL A 191 8.14 -1.26 -11.58
CA VAL A 191 7.07 -0.68 -10.73
C VAL A 191 6.30 0.39 -11.51
N LEU A 192 7.00 1.27 -12.22
CA LEU A 192 6.40 2.32 -13.06
C LEU A 192 5.55 1.72 -14.18
N PHE A 193 6.03 0.68 -14.87
CA PHE A 193 5.27 -0.05 -15.90
C PHE A 193 3.96 -0.61 -15.33
N CYS A 194 4.01 -1.25 -14.17
CA CYS A 194 2.81 -1.77 -13.48
C CYS A 194 1.85 -0.64 -13.10
N GLY A 195 2.39 0.46 -12.58
CA GLY A 195 1.63 1.66 -12.23
C GLY A 195 0.94 2.29 -13.43
N ILE A 196 1.63 2.45 -14.56
CA ILE A 196 1.03 3.00 -15.81
C ILE A 196 -0.12 2.12 -16.30
N ASN A 197 0.05 0.79 -16.31
CA ASN A 197 -1.04 -0.12 -16.71
C ASN A 197 -2.24 -0.04 -15.76
N ALA A 198 -1.98 0.02 -14.45
CA ALA A 198 -3.01 0.23 -13.44
C ALA A 198 -3.72 1.59 -13.65
N PHE A 199 -2.99 2.66 -13.93
CA PHE A 199 -3.55 3.97 -14.22
C PHE A 199 -4.46 3.96 -15.45
N ASN A 200 -4.03 3.33 -16.51
CA ASN A 200 -4.84 3.18 -17.72
C ASN A 200 -6.13 2.40 -17.44
N ALA A 201 -6.06 1.33 -16.63
CA ALA A 201 -7.24 0.59 -16.21
C ALA A 201 -8.18 1.44 -15.34
N PHE A 202 -7.62 2.18 -14.41
CA PHE A 202 -8.37 3.07 -13.52
C PHE A 202 -9.15 4.14 -14.29
N ARG A 203 -8.53 4.70 -15.32
CA ARG A 203 -9.10 5.76 -16.16
C ARG A 203 -10.09 5.23 -17.20
N GLN A 204 -9.78 4.09 -17.87
CA GLN A 204 -10.49 3.66 -19.07
C GLN A 204 -11.50 2.55 -18.80
N ARG A 205 -11.30 1.73 -17.76
CA ARG A 205 -12.19 0.60 -17.48
C ARG A 205 -13.38 1.03 -16.63
N HIS A 206 -14.56 0.51 -16.98
CA HIS A 206 -15.81 0.76 -16.26
C HIS A 206 -16.18 -0.41 -15.33
N HIS A 207 -15.68 -1.60 -15.61
CA HIS A 207 -15.99 -2.77 -14.80
C HIS A 207 -15.29 -2.73 -13.44
N PRO A 208 -15.98 -3.10 -12.33
CA PRO A 208 -15.43 -3.01 -10.96
C PRO A 208 -14.15 -3.81 -10.75
N LEU A 209 -14.02 -5.00 -11.40
CA LEU A 209 -12.87 -5.88 -11.19
C LEU A 209 -11.51 -5.25 -11.60
N PRO A 210 -11.33 -4.76 -12.85
CA PRO A 210 -10.10 -4.06 -13.22
C PRO A 210 -9.82 -2.81 -12.37
N ARG A 211 -10.87 -2.09 -11.98
CA ARG A 211 -10.74 -0.90 -11.11
C ARG A 211 -10.27 -1.26 -9.72
N GLY A 212 -10.80 -2.34 -9.14
CA GLY A 212 -10.36 -2.84 -7.84
C GLY A 212 -8.91 -3.32 -7.86
N ALA A 213 -8.49 -4.03 -8.91
CA ALA A 213 -7.11 -4.45 -9.10
C ALA A 213 -6.17 -3.25 -9.24
N ALA A 214 -6.55 -2.24 -10.03
CA ALA A 214 -5.80 -1.01 -10.19
C ALA A 214 -5.69 -0.23 -8.86
N PHE A 215 -6.78 -0.14 -8.09
CA PHE A 215 -6.79 0.49 -6.77
C PHE A 215 -5.80 -0.19 -5.82
N ALA A 216 -5.85 -1.52 -5.73
CA ALA A 216 -4.93 -2.29 -4.89
C ALA A 216 -3.46 -2.04 -5.27
N CYS A 217 -3.16 -2.03 -6.57
CA CYS A 217 -1.82 -1.76 -7.08
C CYS A 217 -1.33 -0.35 -6.71
N PHE A 218 -2.16 0.69 -6.93
CA PHE A 218 -1.78 2.06 -6.59
C PHE A 218 -1.56 2.25 -5.10
N MET A 219 -2.48 1.75 -4.29
CA MET A 219 -2.36 1.85 -2.84
C MET A 219 -1.09 1.14 -2.36
N ALA A 220 -0.75 -0.01 -2.94
CA ALA A 220 0.48 -0.73 -2.65
C ALA A 220 1.72 0.07 -3.08
N ILE A 221 1.74 0.65 -4.30
CA ILE A 221 2.87 1.45 -4.78
C ILE A 221 3.10 2.66 -3.90
N PHE A 222 2.07 3.47 -3.64
CA PHE A 222 2.21 4.67 -2.81
C PHE A 222 2.57 4.34 -1.37
N GLY A 223 1.92 3.33 -0.79
CA GLY A 223 2.19 2.91 0.58
C GLY A 223 3.61 2.37 0.75
N MET A 224 4.06 1.52 -0.18
CA MET A 224 5.43 1.00 -0.12
C MET A 224 6.45 2.09 -0.44
N ALA A 225 6.22 2.95 -1.42
CA ALA A 225 7.13 4.06 -1.71
C ALA A 225 7.41 4.95 -0.49
N MET A 226 6.39 5.18 0.33
CA MET A 226 6.57 5.91 1.60
C MET A 226 7.25 5.06 2.68
N HIS A 227 6.82 3.81 2.85
CA HIS A 227 7.31 2.98 3.94
C HIS A 227 8.79 2.60 3.77
N THR A 228 9.21 2.29 2.55
CA THR A 228 10.59 1.91 2.23
C THR A 228 11.60 3.05 2.38
N SER A 229 11.15 4.30 2.49
CA SER A 229 12.05 5.45 2.70
C SER A 229 12.66 5.52 4.10
N VAL A 230 12.06 4.86 5.10
CA VAL A 230 12.49 4.92 6.50
C VAL A 230 12.49 3.55 7.19
N ASP A 231 12.25 2.49 6.45
CA ASP A 231 12.20 1.12 6.97
C ASP A 231 12.54 0.12 5.85
N PHE A 232 12.53 -1.19 6.15
CA PHE A 232 12.88 -2.27 5.21
C PHE A 232 11.76 -3.32 5.01
N PRO A 233 10.51 -2.90 4.73
CA PRO A 233 9.37 -3.83 4.64
C PRO A 233 9.48 -4.84 3.51
N LEU A 234 10.20 -4.55 2.41
CA LEU A 234 10.38 -5.47 1.29
C LEU A 234 11.51 -6.50 1.51
N GLN A 235 12.31 -6.36 2.54
CA GLN A 235 13.26 -7.41 2.94
C GLN A 235 12.52 -8.63 3.53
N ALA A 236 11.29 -8.47 4.01
CA ALA A 236 10.47 -9.59 4.43
C ALA A 236 9.86 -10.31 3.19
N PRO A 237 10.21 -11.61 2.94
CA PRO A 237 9.78 -12.31 1.71
C PRO A 237 8.26 -12.34 1.51
N ALA A 238 7.49 -12.43 2.60
CA ALA A 238 6.03 -12.40 2.54
C ALA A 238 5.50 -11.08 1.99
N ASN A 239 6.06 -9.95 2.43
CA ASN A 239 5.66 -8.63 1.94
C ASN A 239 6.03 -8.46 0.48
N THR A 240 7.24 -8.86 0.10
CA THR A 240 7.72 -8.80 -1.29
C THR A 240 6.84 -9.64 -2.22
N ALA A 241 6.48 -10.86 -1.81
CA ALA A 241 5.59 -11.72 -2.60
C ALA A 241 4.20 -11.08 -2.80
N ILE A 242 3.62 -10.49 -1.75
CA ILE A 242 2.33 -9.78 -1.86
C ILE A 242 2.48 -8.54 -2.75
N PHE A 243 3.56 -7.76 -2.58
CA PHE A 243 3.80 -6.57 -3.38
C PHE A 243 3.91 -6.89 -4.87
N ILE A 244 4.73 -7.88 -5.24
CA ILE A 244 4.88 -8.34 -6.63
C ILE A 244 3.54 -8.85 -7.18
N THR A 245 2.74 -9.55 -6.38
CA THR A 245 1.40 -10.01 -6.78
C THR A 245 0.47 -8.82 -7.08
N LEU A 246 0.50 -7.78 -6.26
CA LEU A 246 -0.31 -6.57 -6.48
C LEU A 246 0.16 -5.79 -7.71
N LEU A 247 1.46 -5.71 -7.94
CA LEU A 247 2.04 -5.14 -9.17
C LEU A 247 1.58 -5.92 -10.41
N ALA A 248 1.64 -7.25 -10.37
CA ALA A 248 1.18 -8.11 -11.46
C ALA A 248 -0.32 -7.92 -11.76
N LEU A 249 -1.17 -7.84 -10.72
CA LEU A 249 -2.59 -7.50 -10.87
C LEU A 249 -2.78 -6.13 -11.51
N GLY A 250 -1.98 -5.13 -11.14
CA GLY A 250 -1.96 -3.81 -11.76
C GLY A 250 -1.58 -3.88 -13.24
N ALA A 251 -0.52 -4.58 -13.58
CA ALA A 251 -0.08 -4.76 -14.96
C ALA A 251 -1.14 -5.45 -15.83
N MET A 252 -1.86 -6.42 -15.26
CA MET A 252 -2.91 -7.17 -15.96
C MET A 252 -4.24 -6.41 -16.01
N SER A 253 -4.49 -5.47 -15.12
CA SER A 253 -5.79 -4.81 -14.93
C SER A 253 -6.33 -4.18 -16.22
N ASN A 254 -5.45 -3.63 -17.05
CA ASN A 254 -5.83 -3.06 -18.35
C ASN A 254 -6.13 -4.12 -19.43
N ARG A 255 -5.70 -5.37 -19.24
CA ARG A 255 -5.87 -6.48 -20.21
C ARG A 255 -7.01 -7.43 -19.83
N ILE A 256 -7.56 -7.34 -18.63
CA ILE A 256 -8.66 -8.20 -18.16
C ILE A 256 -9.88 -8.00 -19.07
N ARG A 257 -10.23 -9.05 -19.81
CA ARG A 257 -11.47 -9.12 -20.58
C ARG A 257 -12.57 -9.67 -19.68
N VAL A 258 -13.49 -8.82 -19.28
CA VAL A 258 -14.69 -9.27 -18.54
C VAL A 258 -15.77 -9.63 -19.55
N ARG A 259 -16.19 -10.89 -19.54
CA ARG A 259 -17.30 -11.37 -20.38
C ARG A 259 -18.57 -10.64 -19.93
N GLN A 260 -19.11 -9.77 -20.79
CA GLN A 260 -20.43 -9.20 -20.55
C GLN A 260 -21.43 -10.35 -20.56
N SER A 261 -22.11 -10.57 -19.45
CA SER A 261 -23.27 -11.45 -19.43
C SER A 261 -24.33 -10.80 -20.30
N THR A 262 -24.53 -11.33 -21.51
CA THR A 262 -25.63 -10.96 -22.40
C THR A 262 -26.90 -11.26 -21.61
N LYS A 263 -27.57 -10.23 -21.10
CA LYS A 263 -28.96 -10.38 -20.66
C LYS A 263 -29.73 -10.91 -21.87
N ARG A 264 -30.05 -12.20 -21.88
CA ARG A 264 -31.07 -12.75 -22.76
C ARG A 264 -32.36 -11.98 -22.42
N ASN A 265 -32.70 -11.02 -23.24
CA ASN A 265 -34.06 -10.51 -23.29
C ASN A 265 -34.93 -11.69 -23.74
N HIS A 266 -35.53 -12.39 -22.78
CA HIS A 266 -36.75 -13.11 -23.05
C HIS A 266 -37.82 -12.04 -23.18
N THR A 267 -38.07 -11.58 -24.40
CA THR A 267 -39.35 -11.02 -24.81
C THR A 267 -40.35 -12.17 -24.82
N PRO A 268 -41.53 -11.96 -24.24
CA PRO A 268 -42.61 -12.96 -24.24
C PRO A 268 -43.15 -13.27 -25.63
#